data_169768d047aa23087b55531e60e7f06e
#
_entry.id   169768d047aa23087b55531e60e7f06e
#
_cell.length_a   1.000
_cell.length_b   1.000
_cell.length_c   1.000
_cell.angle_alpha   90.00
_cell.angle_beta   90.00
_cell.angle_gamma   90.00
#
_symmetry.space_group_name_H-M   'P 1'
#
loop_
_entity.id
_entity.type
_entity.pdbx_description
1 polymer ?
#
loop_
_entity_poly.entity_id
_entity_poly.type
_entity_poly.pdbx_seq_one_letter_code
_entity_poly.pdbx_strand_id
1 'polypeptide(L)'
;DLFTAALFQIGQKYLTFDPSRAGYPQEWQEIQVDEQLMLDDLLEAGIYGDGTMSRKHSSNMTLDAVAADKNGKKAGNTVLKSLFPSAKKLEGRYPYLKKHPILLPIAWTDRILKYRKETVAGGDNAAADSVKIGNQRIELMKEYGIIKNDIKR
;
A
#
# COMPACT_ATOMS: atom_id res chain seq x y z
N ASP A 1 1.21 -1.89 19.84
CA ASP A 1 0.74 -2.30 18.87
C ASP A 1 -0.72 -2.32 18.41
N LEU A 2 -1.16 -1.17 17.86
CA LEU A 2 -2.49 -0.95 17.32
C LEU A 2 -2.89 -2.00 16.25
N PHE A 3 -1.96 -2.33 15.36
CA PHE A 3 -2.17 -3.35 14.34
C PHE A 3 -2.52 -4.72 14.92
N THR A 4 -1.80 -5.15 15.95
CA THR A 4 -2.06 -6.44 16.61
C THR A 4 -3.39 -6.42 17.34
N ALA A 5 -3.73 -5.30 18.00
CA ALA A 5 -5.02 -5.13 18.67
C ALA A 5 -6.18 -5.23 17.65
N ALA A 6 -6.07 -4.60 16.48
CA ALA A 6 -7.07 -4.68 15.42
C ALA A 6 -7.26 -6.12 14.92
N LEU A 7 -6.18 -6.88 14.70
CA LEU A 7 -6.28 -8.29 14.30
C LEU A 7 -7.00 -9.13 15.35
N PHE A 8 -6.70 -8.93 16.63
CA PHE A 8 -7.39 -9.64 17.72
C PHE A 8 -8.88 -9.27 17.79
N GLN A 9 -9.22 -8.00 17.63
CA GLN A 9 -10.63 -7.55 17.61
C GLN A 9 -11.40 -8.15 16.43
N ILE A 10 -10.81 -8.21 15.24
CA ILE A 10 -11.37 -8.93 14.08
C ILE A 10 -11.57 -10.41 14.40
N GLY A 11 -10.57 -11.07 14.99
CA GLY A 11 -10.66 -12.47 15.39
C GLY A 11 -11.79 -12.74 16.38
N GLN A 12 -11.92 -11.88 17.39
CA GLN A 12 -12.97 -11.99 18.41
C GLN A 12 -14.36 -11.72 17.82
N LYS A 13 -14.51 -10.68 17.01
CA LYS A 13 -15.81 -10.23 16.48
C LYS A 13 -16.35 -11.12 15.36
N TYR A 14 -15.50 -11.56 14.46
CA TYR A 14 -15.91 -12.26 13.23
C TYR A 14 -15.53 -13.74 13.17
N LEU A 15 -14.53 -14.20 13.94
CA LEU A 15 -14.05 -15.58 13.92
C LEU A 15 -14.34 -16.33 15.24
N THR A 16 -15.16 -15.75 16.13
CA THR A 16 -15.47 -16.33 17.45
C THR A 16 -14.22 -16.72 18.26
N PHE A 17 -13.14 -15.98 18.07
CA PHE A 17 -11.89 -16.18 18.76
C PHE A 17 -12.06 -15.95 20.27
N ASP A 18 -11.59 -16.89 21.09
CA ASP A 18 -11.61 -16.78 22.55
C ASP A 18 -10.33 -16.09 23.06
N PRO A 19 -10.41 -14.82 23.49
CA PRO A 19 -9.24 -14.07 23.94
C PRO A 19 -8.59 -14.68 25.19
N SER A 20 -9.34 -15.42 26.03
CA SER A 20 -8.82 -16.03 27.23
C SER A 20 -7.77 -17.11 26.95
N ARG A 21 -7.85 -17.75 25.78
CA ARG A 21 -6.93 -18.81 25.35
C ARG A 21 -5.64 -18.31 24.74
N ALA A 22 -5.59 -17.05 24.31
CA ALA A 22 -4.45 -16.47 23.61
C ALA A 22 -3.60 -15.52 24.47
N GLY A 23 -3.91 -15.37 25.75
CA GLY A 23 -3.19 -14.44 26.61
C GLY A 23 -3.34 -12.99 26.13
N TYR A 24 -4.53 -12.63 25.68
CA TYR A 24 -4.86 -11.30 25.14
C TYR A 24 -4.61 -10.22 26.21
N PRO A 25 -3.68 -9.27 26.01
CA PRO A 25 -3.45 -8.22 26.98
C PRO A 25 -4.71 -7.36 27.17
N GLN A 26 -5.10 -7.11 28.42
CA GLN A 26 -6.30 -6.32 28.70
C GLN A 26 -6.23 -4.92 28.11
N GLU A 27 -5.05 -4.34 28.07
CA GLU A 27 -4.78 -3.03 27.47
C GLU A 27 -5.21 -2.94 25.98
N TRP A 28 -5.18 -4.05 25.25
CA TRP A 28 -5.58 -4.09 23.84
C TRP A 28 -7.10 -4.09 23.65
N GLN A 29 -7.86 -4.44 24.67
CA GLN A 29 -9.33 -4.39 24.63
C GLN A 29 -9.85 -2.94 24.70
N GLU A 30 -9.06 -2.05 25.30
CA GLU A 30 -9.40 -0.63 25.45
C GLU A 30 -8.97 0.22 24.24
N ILE A 31 -8.14 -0.34 23.35
CA ILE A 31 -7.67 0.35 22.16
C ILE A 31 -8.83 0.44 21.15
N GLN A 32 -9.23 1.66 20.83
CA GLN A 32 -10.19 1.92 19.77
C GLN A 32 -9.46 1.98 18.42
N VAL A 33 -9.78 1.04 17.53
CA VAL A 33 -9.31 0.99 16.14
C VAL A 33 -10.50 0.76 15.21
N ASP A 34 -10.40 1.24 13.98
CA ASP A 34 -11.38 0.92 12.94
C ASP A 34 -11.03 -0.46 12.35
N GLU A 35 -11.48 -1.52 13.04
CA GLU A 35 -11.29 -2.88 12.58
C GLU A 35 -12.03 -3.17 11.26
N GLN A 36 -13.09 -2.42 10.95
CA GLN A 36 -13.85 -2.60 9.71
C GLN A 36 -13.00 -2.23 8.50
N LEU A 37 -12.26 -1.13 8.57
CA LEU A 37 -11.38 -0.69 7.49
C LEU A 37 -10.30 -1.74 7.17
N MET A 38 -9.73 -2.39 8.21
CA MET A 38 -8.79 -3.49 8.02
C MET A 38 -9.47 -4.74 7.45
N LEU A 39 -10.65 -5.08 7.94
CA LEU A 39 -11.41 -6.23 7.46
C LEU A 39 -11.74 -6.08 5.98
N ASP A 40 -12.19 -4.90 5.56
CA ASP A 40 -12.51 -4.61 4.16
C ASP A 40 -11.26 -4.75 3.27
N ASP A 41 -10.10 -4.22 3.68
CA ASP A 41 -8.85 -4.41 2.92
C ASP A 41 -8.42 -5.87 2.83
N LEU A 42 -8.60 -6.66 3.91
CA LEU A 42 -8.31 -8.09 3.91
C LEU A 42 -9.25 -8.87 2.99
N LEU A 43 -10.56 -8.59 3.02
CA LEU A 43 -11.55 -9.26 2.18
C LEU A 43 -11.37 -8.90 0.70
N GLU A 44 -11.15 -7.62 0.38
CA GLU A 44 -10.86 -7.19 -0.98
C GLU A 44 -9.55 -7.77 -1.54
N ALA A 45 -8.58 -8.07 -0.66
CA ALA A 45 -7.33 -8.69 -1.05
C ALA A 45 -7.52 -10.12 -1.58
N GLY A 46 -8.60 -10.80 -1.16
CA GLY A 46 -8.84 -12.21 -1.46
C GLY A 46 -7.83 -13.14 -0.78
N ILE A 47 -7.93 -14.44 -1.05
CA ILE A 47 -7.16 -15.50 -0.38
C ILE A 47 -5.64 -15.30 -0.53
N TYR A 48 -5.19 -14.74 -1.65
CA TYR A 48 -3.76 -14.55 -1.96
C TYR A 48 -3.25 -13.13 -1.75
N GLY A 49 -4.09 -12.21 -1.28
CA GLY A 49 -3.68 -10.82 -0.97
C GLY A 49 -3.35 -9.94 -2.18
N ASP A 50 -3.47 -10.44 -3.41
CA ASP A 50 -3.11 -9.69 -4.63
C ASP A 50 -4.05 -9.90 -5.82
N GLY A 51 -5.35 -10.06 -5.57
CA GLY A 51 -6.36 -10.46 -6.55
C GLY A 51 -6.39 -9.66 -7.86
N THR A 52 -5.88 -8.41 -7.88
CA THR A 52 -5.86 -7.56 -9.07
C THR A 52 -4.51 -6.89 -9.29
N MET A 53 -4.22 -6.49 -10.55
CA MET A 53 -3.01 -5.71 -10.88
C MET A 53 -2.98 -4.37 -10.14
N SER A 54 -4.14 -3.76 -9.90
CA SER A 54 -4.28 -2.53 -9.12
C SER A 54 -3.78 -2.70 -7.69
N ARG A 55 -4.09 -3.82 -7.05
CA ARG A 55 -3.61 -4.14 -5.70
C ARG A 55 -2.12 -4.43 -5.65
N LYS A 56 -1.55 -5.12 -6.64
CA LYS A 56 -0.08 -5.31 -6.75
C LYS A 56 0.65 -3.98 -6.83
N HIS A 57 0.15 -3.05 -7.64
CA HIS A 57 0.75 -1.72 -7.76
C HIS A 57 0.56 -0.90 -6.48
N SER A 58 -0.61 -0.96 -5.85
CA SER A 58 -0.86 -0.29 -4.57
C SER A 58 0.04 -0.81 -3.45
N SER A 59 0.34 -2.11 -3.42
CA SER A 59 1.27 -2.71 -2.47
C SER A 59 2.68 -2.14 -2.60
N ASN A 60 3.19 -1.97 -3.83
CA ASN A 60 4.48 -1.31 -4.05
C ASN A 60 4.47 0.14 -3.57
N MET A 61 3.37 0.86 -3.76
CA MET A 61 3.21 2.24 -3.25
C MET A 61 3.24 2.28 -1.73
N THR A 62 2.55 1.35 -1.07
CA THR A 62 2.53 1.24 0.39
C THR A 62 3.92 0.91 0.95
N LEU A 63 4.64 -0.04 0.34
CA LEU A 63 6.01 -0.38 0.73
C LEU A 63 6.97 0.81 0.56
N ASP A 64 6.88 1.55 -0.55
CA ASP A 64 7.68 2.76 -0.78
C ASP A 64 7.33 3.85 0.26
N ALA A 65 6.06 3.95 0.70
CA ALA A 65 5.64 4.90 1.75
C ALA A 65 6.22 4.53 3.12
N VAL A 66 6.14 3.26 3.51
CA VAL A 66 6.74 2.75 4.76
C VAL A 66 8.26 2.95 4.76
N ALA A 67 8.92 2.65 3.64
CA ALA A 67 10.35 2.86 3.50
C ALA A 67 10.74 4.34 3.55
N ALA A 68 9.91 5.24 3.02
CA ALA A 68 10.13 6.67 3.09
C ALA A 68 10.02 7.19 4.53
N ASP A 69 9.00 6.73 5.28
CA ASP A 69 8.80 7.10 6.68
C ASP A 69 9.97 6.66 7.56
N LYS A 70 10.42 5.40 7.41
CA LYS A 70 11.62 4.89 8.11
C LYS A 70 12.87 5.73 7.85
N ASN A 71 12.97 6.36 6.69
CA ASN A 71 14.08 7.25 6.32
C ASN A 71 13.81 8.73 6.63
N GLY A 72 12.79 9.07 7.42
CA GLY A 72 12.42 10.43 7.79
C GLY A 72 11.91 11.29 6.63
N LYS A 73 11.45 10.68 5.54
CA LYS A 73 10.93 11.36 4.36
C LYS A 73 9.40 11.32 4.36
N LYS A 74 8.76 12.43 3.96
CA LYS A 74 7.28 12.48 3.89
C LYS A 74 6.71 11.47 2.91
N ALA A 75 5.72 10.72 3.35
CA ALA A 75 5.03 9.70 2.55
C ALA A 75 4.23 10.32 1.38
N GLY A 76 3.79 11.57 1.48
CA GLY A 76 2.92 12.23 0.49
C GLY A 76 3.43 12.33 -0.95
N ASN A 77 4.75 12.25 -1.16
CA ASN A 77 5.35 12.23 -2.52
C ASN A 77 5.54 10.81 -3.07
N THR A 78 5.15 9.78 -2.33
CA THR A 78 5.49 8.39 -2.66
C THR A 78 4.66 7.87 -3.82
N VAL A 79 3.40 8.29 -3.92
CA VAL A 79 2.50 7.94 -5.04
C VAL A 79 3.05 8.46 -6.37
N LEU A 80 3.42 9.74 -6.41
CA LEU A 80 4.03 10.34 -7.62
C LEU A 80 5.37 9.67 -7.97
N LYS A 81 6.20 9.34 -6.98
CA LYS A 81 7.48 8.64 -7.20
C LYS A 81 7.29 7.20 -7.67
N SER A 82 6.21 6.55 -7.29
CA SER A 82 5.85 5.22 -7.78
C SER A 82 5.39 5.26 -9.24
N LEU A 83 4.62 6.29 -9.63
CA LEU A 83 4.19 6.49 -11.02
C LEU A 83 5.37 6.93 -11.91
N PHE A 84 6.24 7.80 -11.39
CA PHE A 84 7.39 8.38 -12.10
C PHE A 84 8.71 8.02 -11.40
N PRO A 85 9.13 6.74 -11.42
CA PRO A 85 10.35 6.31 -10.78
C PRO A 85 11.58 6.92 -11.45
N SER A 86 12.66 7.07 -10.67
CA SER A 86 13.93 7.61 -11.18
C SER A 86 14.58 6.69 -12.22
N ALA A 87 15.47 7.25 -13.03
CA ALA A 87 16.23 6.49 -14.03
C ALA A 87 16.92 5.27 -13.43
N LYS A 88 17.54 5.42 -12.25
CA LYS A 88 18.23 4.35 -11.52
C LYS A 88 17.32 3.16 -11.19
N LYS A 89 16.06 3.41 -10.81
CA LYS A 89 15.07 2.34 -10.55
C LYS A 89 14.62 1.64 -11.85
N LEU A 90 14.70 2.32 -12.98
CA LEU A 90 14.27 1.82 -14.29
C LEU A 90 15.39 1.20 -15.15
N GLU A 91 16.65 1.35 -14.75
CA GLU A 91 17.82 0.85 -15.51
C GLU A 91 17.77 -0.66 -15.80
N GLY A 92 17.21 -1.45 -14.89
CA GLY A 92 17.06 -2.89 -15.09
C GLY A 92 16.07 -3.24 -16.22
N ARG A 93 15.01 -2.42 -16.39
CA ARG A 93 13.97 -2.63 -17.41
C ARG A 93 14.27 -1.87 -18.70
N TYR A 94 14.97 -0.74 -18.60
CA TYR A 94 15.35 0.15 -19.70
C TYR A 94 16.85 0.42 -19.67
N PRO A 95 17.70 -0.51 -20.16
CA PRO A 95 19.16 -0.43 -20.05
C PRO A 95 19.77 0.84 -20.66
N TYR A 96 19.09 1.45 -21.65
CA TYR A 96 19.54 2.70 -22.28
C TYR A 96 19.59 3.89 -21.30
N LEU A 97 18.83 3.85 -20.20
CA LEU A 97 18.83 4.91 -19.18
C LEU A 97 20.15 5.01 -18.44
N LYS A 98 20.97 3.96 -18.40
CA LYS A 98 22.34 4.01 -17.85
C LYS A 98 23.23 4.97 -18.61
N LYS A 99 23.10 5.01 -19.95
CA LYS A 99 23.89 5.88 -20.84
C LYS A 99 23.21 7.22 -21.10
N HIS A 100 21.88 7.24 -21.15
CA HIS A 100 21.10 8.39 -21.56
C HIS A 100 19.93 8.65 -20.57
N PRO A 101 20.19 9.13 -19.35
CA PRO A 101 19.15 9.38 -18.35
C PRO A 101 18.13 10.45 -18.78
N ILE A 102 18.47 11.30 -19.74
CA ILE A 102 17.57 12.29 -20.34
C ILE A 102 16.37 11.68 -21.05
N LEU A 103 16.47 10.40 -21.46
CA LEU A 103 15.38 9.65 -22.09
C LEU A 103 14.35 9.08 -21.08
N LEU A 104 14.45 9.46 -19.81
CA LEU A 104 13.55 9.03 -18.75
C LEU A 104 12.06 9.31 -19.05
N PRO A 105 11.65 10.46 -19.65
CA PRO A 105 10.26 10.69 -20.04
C PRO A 105 9.73 9.65 -21.05
N ILE A 106 10.57 9.18 -21.97
CA ILE A 106 10.21 8.13 -22.94
C ILE A 106 9.95 6.79 -22.22
N ALA A 107 10.77 6.44 -21.23
CA ALA A 107 10.53 5.26 -20.43
C ALA A 107 9.23 5.34 -19.62
N TRP A 108 8.87 6.54 -19.11
CA TRP A 108 7.59 6.75 -18.43
C TRP A 108 6.40 6.62 -19.37
N THR A 109 6.47 7.20 -20.58
CA THR A 109 5.39 7.07 -21.57
C THR A 109 5.20 5.63 -22.03
N ASP A 110 6.27 4.90 -22.33
CA ASP A 110 6.19 3.48 -22.69
C ASP A 110 5.58 2.64 -21.55
N ARG A 111 5.98 2.92 -20.31
CA ARG A 111 5.43 2.27 -19.12
C ARG A 111 3.93 2.55 -18.96
N ILE A 112 3.49 3.79 -19.11
CA ILE A 112 2.08 4.19 -19.01
C ILE A 112 1.26 3.54 -20.14
N LEU A 113 1.79 3.48 -21.36
CA LEU A 113 1.12 2.85 -22.49
C LEU A 113 0.99 1.34 -22.31
N LYS A 114 2.03 0.65 -21.83
CA LYS A 114 1.97 -0.77 -21.48
C LYS A 114 0.95 -1.02 -20.38
N TYR A 115 0.96 -0.18 -19.35
CA TYR A 115 0.01 -0.23 -18.26
C TYR A 115 -1.43 -0.09 -18.74
N ARG A 116 -1.71 0.88 -19.64
CA ARG A 116 -3.04 1.03 -20.25
C ARG A 116 -3.45 -0.19 -21.07
N LYS A 117 -2.53 -0.79 -21.85
CA LYS A 117 -2.84 -1.99 -22.65
C LYS A 117 -3.21 -3.18 -21.75
N GLU A 118 -2.46 -3.41 -20.69
CA GLU A 118 -2.71 -4.47 -19.70
C GLU A 118 -4.05 -4.23 -18.97
N THR A 119 -4.40 -2.97 -18.73
CA THR A 119 -5.61 -2.54 -18.02
C THR A 119 -6.85 -2.66 -18.90
N VAL A 120 -6.78 -2.21 -20.16
CA VAL A 120 -7.91 -2.30 -21.12
C VAL A 120 -8.29 -3.77 -21.38
N ALA A 121 -7.31 -4.67 -21.37
CA ALA A 121 -7.56 -6.10 -21.46
C ALA A 121 -8.27 -6.68 -20.22
N GLY A 122 -8.17 -6.00 -19.04
CA GLY A 122 -8.79 -6.42 -17.78
C GLY A 122 -10.08 -5.68 -17.39
N GLY A 123 -10.52 -4.68 -18.17
CA GLY A 123 -11.77 -3.95 -17.92
C GLY A 123 -11.71 -2.91 -16.78
N ASP A 124 -10.54 -2.66 -16.19
CA ASP A 124 -10.35 -1.79 -15.02
C ASP A 124 -9.71 -0.44 -15.36
N ASN A 125 -10.13 0.62 -14.64
CA ASN A 125 -9.40 1.90 -14.56
C ASN A 125 -8.16 1.78 -13.65
N ALA A 126 -7.35 0.75 -13.86
CA ALA A 126 -6.34 0.26 -12.91
C ALA A 126 -5.35 1.31 -12.39
N ALA A 127 -5.09 2.39 -13.13
CA ALA A 127 -4.20 3.45 -12.65
C ALA A 127 -4.85 4.29 -11.52
N ALA A 128 -6.10 4.71 -11.74
CA ALA A 128 -6.86 5.47 -10.75
C ALA A 128 -7.17 4.60 -9.52
N ASP A 129 -7.56 3.35 -9.75
CA ASP A 129 -7.87 2.39 -8.68
C ASP A 129 -6.63 2.03 -7.88
N SER A 130 -5.47 1.84 -8.52
CA SER A 130 -4.20 1.61 -7.82
C SER A 130 -3.83 2.77 -6.90
N VAL A 131 -4.04 4.01 -7.35
CA VAL A 131 -3.77 5.21 -6.55
C VAL A 131 -4.76 5.30 -5.38
N LYS A 132 -6.04 5.04 -5.64
CA LYS A 132 -7.10 5.04 -4.61
C LYS A 132 -6.80 3.99 -3.54
N ILE A 133 -6.59 2.74 -3.92
CA ILE A 133 -6.26 1.65 -3.01
C ILE A 133 -4.95 1.94 -2.26
N GLY A 134 -3.93 2.45 -2.95
CA GLY A 134 -2.65 2.81 -2.33
C GLY A 134 -2.79 3.88 -1.27
N ASN A 135 -3.60 4.92 -1.52
CA ASN A 135 -3.88 5.96 -0.54
C ASN A 135 -4.67 5.43 0.67
N GLN A 136 -5.71 4.63 0.45
CA GLN A 136 -6.47 3.99 1.53
C GLN A 136 -5.58 3.15 2.43
N ARG A 137 -4.66 2.36 1.85
CA ARG A 137 -3.71 1.55 2.61
C ARG A 137 -2.66 2.38 3.34
N ILE A 138 -2.23 3.51 2.79
CA ILE A 138 -1.33 4.43 3.49
C ILE A 138 -2.04 5.05 4.70
N GLU A 139 -3.29 5.45 4.57
CA GLU A 139 -4.08 5.94 5.71
C GLU A 139 -4.27 4.85 6.77
N LEU A 140 -4.60 3.63 6.36
CA LEU A 140 -4.66 2.47 7.25
C LEU A 140 -3.34 2.27 8.02
N MET A 141 -2.20 2.33 7.33
CA MET A 141 -0.87 2.21 7.96
C MET A 141 -0.57 3.34 8.95
N LYS A 142 -1.09 4.55 8.71
CA LYS A 142 -0.99 5.67 9.65
C LYS A 142 -1.85 5.44 10.88
N GLU A 143 -3.08 4.98 10.70
CA GLU A 143 -4.01 4.68 11.78
C GLU A 143 -3.43 3.64 12.74
N TYR A 144 -2.79 2.59 12.20
CA TYR A 144 -2.12 1.58 13.01
C TYR A 144 -0.71 1.98 13.50
N GLY A 145 -0.29 3.22 13.28
CA GLY A 145 1.00 3.74 13.75
C GLY A 145 2.22 3.10 13.07
N ILE A 146 2.03 2.42 11.93
CA ILE A 146 3.12 1.83 11.14
C ILE A 146 3.86 2.93 10.37
N ILE A 147 3.14 3.94 9.89
CA ILE A 147 3.66 5.17 9.30
C ILE A 147 3.35 6.31 10.28
N LYS A 148 4.34 7.18 10.54
CA LYS A 148 4.14 8.33 11.41
C LYS A 148 3.12 9.28 10.79
N ASN A 149 2.11 9.64 11.59
CA ASN A 149 1.19 10.70 11.22
C ASN A 149 1.97 12.02 11.19
N ASP A 150 1.96 12.71 10.06
CA ASP A 150 2.34 14.14 9.99
C ASP A 150 1.24 14.96 10.72
N ILE A 151 1.08 14.77 12.04
CA ILE A 151 0.25 15.68 12.84
C ILE A 151 0.99 17.01 12.84
N LYS A 152 0.53 17.91 11.99
CA LYS A 152 0.83 19.32 12.17
C LYS A 152 0.27 19.72 13.54
N ARG A 153 1.16 19.85 14.53
CA ARG A 153 0.89 20.67 15.70
C ARG A 153 0.87 22.13 15.32
#